data_51711805440752e86225d515eb614f40
#
_entry.id   51711805440752e86225d515eb614f40
#
_cell.length_a   1.000
_cell.length_b   1.000
_cell.length_c   1.000
_cell.angle_alpha   90.00
_cell.angle_beta   90.00
_cell.angle_gamma   90.00
#
_symmetry.space_group_name_H-M   'P 1'
#
loop_
_entity.id
_entity.type
_entity.pdbx_description
1 polymer ?
#
loop_
_entity_poly.entity_id
_entity_poly.type
_entity_poly.pdbx_seq_one_letter_code
_entity_poly.pdbx_strand_id
1 'polypeptide(L)'
;MLTSCAKLSAAMPSITTLDNLWTGRPHTIAAALLESDGHRSIVDPGPGSTLETFHQQLQSHGLSVADLDAILLTHIHLDHAGATGALVRENPRLAVYVHKFGAPHMIDPSKLLASAQRLWPHDLRRLFGEALPVPAENLRILDGGETLALGSRKLEVVYTPGHASHHVSYFDQAEGLAFVGDTTGVRIEGNSFAMPATPPPDIDLEIWDKSFAAILERKPARLFLTHYGYSDNPAEHILLFRERLHRWAALTAEILRTAGNDSAAMDAFMSATYAEISKHLPANEADHYAFSAGLNLSFLGLARYLRKRPAAASSVQ
;
A
#
# COMPACT_ATOMS: atom_id res chain seq x y z
N MET A 1 -39.89 -40.38 -3.23
CA MET A 1 -38.67 -39.71 -3.69
C MET A 1 -38.56 -38.38 -2.95
N LEU A 2 -37.73 -38.36 -1.92
CA LEU A 2 -37.44 -37.16 -1.15
C LEU A 2 -36.17 -36.54 -1.73
N THR A 3 -36.29 -35.45 -2.47
CA THR A 3 -35.19 -34.64 -2.94
C THR A 3 -34.65 -33.85 -1.77
N SER A 4 -33.53 -34.31 -1.20
CA SER A 4 -32.75 -33.56 -0.24
C SER A 4 -32.15 -32.34 -0.94
N CYS A 5 -32.75 -31.19 -0.72
CA CYS A 5 -32.15 -29.90 -1.08
C CYS A 5 -31.09 -29.62 0.00
N ALA A 6 -29.84 -29.99 -0.26
CA ALA A 6 -28.71 -29.57 0.56
C ALA A 6 -28.64 -28.03 0.46
N LYS A 7 -29.08 -27.33 1.52
CA LYS A 7 -28.77 -25.92 1.71
C LYS A 7 -27.23 -25.83 1.80
N LEU A 8 -26.60 -25.33 0.74
CA LEU A 8 -25.22 -24.85 0.87
C LEU A 8 -25.23 -23.84 2.03
N SER A 9 -24.61 -24.18 3.13
CA SER A 9 -24.31 -23.23 4.18
C SER A 9 -23.47 -22.15 3.55
N ALA A 10 -24.00 -20.94 3.43
CA ALA A 10 -23.21 -19.79 3.03
C ALA A 10 -22.00 -19.73 3.98
N ALA A 11 -20.80 -19.80 3.43
CA ALA A 11 -19.59 -19.65 4.24
C ALA A 11 -19.60 -18.24 4.84
N MET A 12 -19.28 -18.15 6.13
CA MET A 12 -19.17 -16.85 6.79
C MET A 12 -18.14 -15.99 6.07
N PRO A 13 -18.39 -14.67 5.91
CA PRO A 13 -17.40 -13.77 5.32
C PRO A 13 -16.06 -13.88 6.05
N SER A 14 -14.98 -14.03 5.30
CA SER A 14 -13.65 -14.17 5.87
C SER A 14 -12.64 -13.23 5.22
N ILE A 15 -11.56 -12.95 5.95
CA ILE A 15 -10.42 -12.18 5.46
C ILE A 15 -9.16 -12.95 5.85
N THR A 16 -8.39 -13.33 4.85
CA THR A 16 -7.15 -14.07 5.01
C THR A 16 -5.97 -13.22 4.56
N THR A 17 -4.95 -13.12 5.42
CA THR A 17 -3.68 -12.49 5.07
C THR A 17 -2.83 -13.46 4.26
N LEU A 18 -2.43 -13.09 3.06
CA LEU A 18 -1.48 -13.81 2.23
C LEU A 18 -0.12 -13.11 2.30
N ASP A 19 0.88 -13.78 2.84
CA ASP A 19 2.24 -13.23 2.90
C ASP A 19 2.97 -13.45 1.57
N ASN A 20 3.27 -12.38 0.87
CA ASN A 20 3.94 -12.45 -0.42
C ASN A 20 5.42 -12.84 -0.34
N LEU A 21 6.00 -12.94 0.85
CA LEU A 21 7.42 -13.27 1.07
C LEU A 21 8.36 -12.47 0.15
N TRP A 22 8.11 -11.16 0.01
CA TRP A 22 8.85 -10.33 -0.94
C TRP A 22 10.35 -10.38 -0.68
N THR A 23 11.12 -10.68 -1.72
CA THR A 23 12.57 -10.95 -1.66
C THR A 23 12.96 -12.06 -0.68
N GLY A 24 12.05 -13.02 -0.44
CA GLY A 24 12.23 -14.11 0.51
C GLY A 24 12.08 -13.71 1.98
N ARG A 25 11.57 -12.51 2.26
CA ARG A 25 11.38 -11.99 3.63
C ARG A 25 9.90 -12.07 4.01
N PRO A 26 9.56 -12.74 5.12
CA PRO A 26 8.21 -12.74 5.65
C PRO A 26 7.84 -11.36 6.19
N HIS A 27 6.53 -11.09 6.28
CA HIS A 27 5.96 -9.89 6.90
C HIS A 27 6.45 -8.57 6.27
N THR A 28 6.62 -8.58 4.93
CA THR A 28 7.03 -7.38 4.17
C THR A 28 5.88 -6.81 3.34
N ILE A 29 5.17 -7.68 2.60
CA ILE A 29 4.00 -7.33 1.79
C ILE A 29 2.91 -8.37 2.03
N ALA A 30 1.75 -7.92 2.49
CA ALA A 30 0.55 -8.70 2.72
C ALA A 30 -0.51 -8.38 1.67
N ALA A 31 -1.00 -9.37 0.94
CA ALA A 31 -2.26 -9.26 0.22
C ALA A 31 -3.41 -9.71 1.13
N ALA A 32 -4.61 -9.11 1.00
CA ALA A 32 -5.78 -9.60 1.71
C ALA A 32 -6.73 -10.34 0.76
N LEU A 33 -6.98 -11.61 1.03
CA LEU A 33 -8.04 -12.38 0.37
C LEU A 33 -9.35 -12.19 1.15
N LEU A 34 -10.35 -11.65 0.47
CA LEU A 34 -11.70 -11.44 0.99
C LEU A 34 -12.64 -12.46 0.36
N GLU A 35 -13.31 -13.24 1.19
CA GLU A 35 -14.33 -14.18 0.75
C GLU A 35 -15.69 -13.81 1.34
N SER A 36 -16.74 -13.82 0.52
CA SER A 36 -18.10 -13.51 0.93
C SER A 36 -19.11 -14.08 -0.07
N ASP A 37 -19.96 -15.02 0.38
CA ASP A 37 -21.02 -15.65 -0.42
C ASP A 37 -20.53 -16.15 -1.79
N GLY A 38 -19.36 -16.78 -1.81
CA GLY A 38 -18.73 -17.32 -3.03
C GLY A 38 -18.01 -16.29 -3.89
N HIS A 39 -18.09 -15.00 -3.57
CA HIS A 39 -17.29 -13.95 -4.20
C HIS A 39 -15.90 -13.85 -3.52
N ARG A 40 -14.84 -13.77 -4.32
CA ARG A 40 -13.45 -13.70 -3.86
C ARG A 40 -12.73 -12.52 -4.46
N SER A 41 -12.18 -11.69 -3.60
CA SER A 41 -11.43 -10.50 -4.00
C SER A 41 -10.07 -10.45 -3.32
N ILE A 42 -9.11 -9.84 -3.99
CA ILE A 42 -7.78 -9.56 -3.43
C ILE A 42 -7.59 -8.07 -3.29
N VAL A 43 -7.16 -7.63 -2.12
CA VAL A 43 -6.63 -6.26 -1.93
C VAL A 43 -5.12 -6.33 -2.09
N ASP A 44 -4.56 -5.53 -2.99
CA ASP A 44 -3.14 -5.37 -3.29
C ASP A 44 -2.40 -6.71 -3.49
N PRO A 45 -2.47 -7.32 -4.69
CA PRO A 45 -1.87 -8.64 -4.92
C PRO A 45 -0.34 -8.68 -4.77
N GLY A 46 0.31 -7.52 -4.71
CA GLY A 46 1.76 -7.41 -4.59
C GLY A 46 2.49 -7.29 -5.93
N PRO A 47 3.83 -7.40 -5.91
CA PRO A 47 4.67 -7.27 -7.09
C PRO A 47 4.63 -8.54 -7.97
N GLY A 48 4.91 -8.37 -9.26
CA GLY A 48 5.03 -9.48 -10.20
C GLY A 48 6.13 -10.49 -9.84
N SER A 49 7.13 -10.09 -9.06
CA SER A 49 8.20 -10.97 -8.58
C SER A 49 7.73 -12.00 -7.55
N THR A 50 6.56 -11.82 -6.95
CA THR A 50 5.99 -12.74 -5.93
C THR A 50 4.84 -13.59 -6.46
N LEU A 51 4.58 -13.60 -7.77
CA LEU A 51 3.47 -14.36 -8.38
C LEU A 51 3.48 -15.83 -7.99
N GLU A 52 4.64 -16.49 -7.99
CA GLU A 52 4.74 -17.90 -7.60
C GLU A 52 4.31 -18.12 -6.14
N THR A 53 4.79 -17.27 -5.23
CA THR A 53 4.39 -17.29 -3.81
C THR A 53 2.89 -17.02 -3.69
N PHE A 54 2.35 -16.05 -4.42
CA PHE A 54 0.92 -15.74 -4.43
C PHE A 54 0.07 -16.94 -4.87
N HIS A 55 0.48 -17.65 -5.94
CA HIS A 55 -0.18 -18.89 -6.38
C HIS A 55 -0.13 -19.97 -5.31
N GLN A 56 1.03 -20.19 -4.67
CA GLN A 56 1.19 -21.16 -3.59
C GLN A 56 0.29 -20.81 -2.39
N GLN A 57 0.19 -19.54 -2.02
CA GLN A 57 -0.71 -19.07 -0.97
C GLN A 57 -2.17 -19.36 -1.32
N LEU A 58 -2.64 -19.01 -2.52
CA LEU A 58 -4.00 -19.35 -2.97
C LEU A 58 -4.23 -20.85 -2.92
N GLN A 59 -3.30 -21.65 -3.43
CA GLN A 59 -3.41 -23.11 -3.45
C GLN A 59 -3.49 -23.71 -2.05
N SER A 60 -2.79 -23.14 -1.07
CA SER A 60 -2.88 -23.59 0.33
C SER A 60 -4.28 -23.42 0.93
N HIS A 61 -5.08 -22.52 0.37
CA HIS A 61 -6.49 -22.30 0.68
C HIS A 61 -7.45 -23.04 -0.28
N GLY A 62 -6.93 -23.94 -1.14
CA GLY A 62 -7.72 -24.68 -2.12
C GLY A 62 -8.23 -23.82 -3.27
N LEU A 63 -7.60 -22.68 -3.55
CA LEU A 63 -7.98 -21.71 -4.56
C LEU A 63 -6.91 -21.58 -5.66
N SER A 64 -7.34 -21.04 -6.79
CA SER A 64 -6.50 -20.60 -7.88
C SER A 64 -6.90 -19.20 -8.34
N VAL A 65 -6.16 -18.60 -9.23
CA VAL A 65 -6.50 -17.30 -9.83
C VAL A 65 -7.85 -17.34 -10.56
N ALA A 66 -8.23 -18.50 -11.11
CA ALA A 66 -9.52 -18.68 -11.80
C ALA A 66 -10.73 -18.58 -10.84
N ASP A 67 -10.52 -18.72 -9.54
CA ASP A 67 -11.57 -18.62 -8.50
C ASP A 67 -11.75 -17.19 -7.99
N LEU A 68 -10.91 -16.24 -8.41
CA LEU A 68 -10.99 -14.84 -8.03
C LEU A 68 -11.95 -14.08 -8.96
N ASP A 69 -12.70 -13.13 -8.37
CA ASP A 69 -13.65 -12.27 -9.09
C ASP A 69 -13.10 -10.84 -9.26
N ALA A 70 -12.35 -10.36 -8.30
CA ALA A 70 -11.88 -8.97 -8.32
C ALA A 70 -10.50 -8.76 -7.66
N ILE A 71 -9.83 -7.72 -8.12
CA ILE A 71 -8.65 -7.12 -7.49
C ILE A 71 -9.02 -5.69 -7.11
N LEU A 72 -8.73 -5.31 -5.86
CA LEU A 72 -8.94 -3.98 -5.31
C LEU A 72 -7.57 -3.36 -5.05
N LEU A 73 -7.18 -2.36 -5.82
CA LEU A 73 -5.91 -1.67 -5.65
C LEU A 73 -6.09 -0.47 -4.73
N THR A 74 -5.32 -0.42 -3.64
CA THR A 74 -5.24 0.81 -2.84
C THR A 74 -4.56 1.90 -3.64
N HIS A 75 -3.50 1.55 -4.37
CA HIS A 75 -2.80 2.43 -5.30
C HIS A 75 -1.96 1.60 -6.30
N ILE A 76 -1.24 2.26 -7.21
CA ILE A 76 -0.58 1.55 -8.33
C ILE A 76 0.93 1.40 -8.19
N HIS A 77 1.54 1.62 -7.02
CA HIS A 77 2.95 1.28 -6.87
C HIS A 77 3.18 -0.20 -7.13
N LEU A 78 4.38 -0.55 -7.62
CA LEU A 78 4.65 -1.88 -8.17
C LEU A 78 4.60 -3.00 -7.13
N ASP A 79 4.85 -2.67 -5.88
CA ASP A 79 4.75 -3.58 -4.73
C ASP A 79 3.32 -3.87 -4.27
N HIS A 80 2.34 -3.12 -4.77
CA HIS A 80 0.90 -3.35 -4.58
C HIS A 80 0.23 -3.91 -5.84
N ALA A 81 0.48 -3.28 -6.98
CA ALA A 81 -0.25 -3.52 -8.23
C ALA A 81 0.54 -4.31 -9.29
N GLY A 82 1.83 -4.59 -9.05
CA GLY A 82 2.72 -5.14 -10.09
C GLY A 82 2.28 -6.48 -10.66
N ALA A 83 1.67 -7.35 -9.85
CA ALA A 83 1.15 -8.64 -10.27
C ALA A 83 -0.15 -8.56 -11.08
N THR A 84 -0.90 -7.46 -10.99
CA THR A 84 -2.30 -7.36 -11.49
C THR A 84 -2.45 -7.76 -12.94
N GLY A 85 -1.60 -7.24 -13.84
CA GLY A 85 -1.70 -7.54 -15.27
C GLY A 85 -1.45 -9.03 -15.60
N ALA A 86 -0.55 -9.68 -14.85
CA ALA A 86 -0.31 -11.12 -15.00
C ALA A 86 -1.52 -11.94 -14.53
N LEU A 87 -2.13 -11.57 -13.40
CA LEU A 87 -3.32 -12.22 -12.86
C LEU A 87 -4.53 -12.04 -13.81
N VAL A 88 -4.71 -10.86 -14.40
CA VAL A 88 -5.76 -10.64 -15.42
C VAL A 88 -5.50 -11.47 -16.67
N ARG A 89 -4.25 -11.64 -17.10
CA ARG A 89 -3.92 -12.52 -18.23
C ARG A 89 -4.28 -13.98 -17.93
N GLU A 90 -4.13 -14.45 -16.69
CA GLU A 90 -4.52 -15.79 -16.25
C GLU A 90 -6.03 -15.94 -16.10
N ASN A 91 -6.71 -14.92 -15.57
CA ASN A 91 -8.17 -14.87 -15.45
C ASN A 91 -8.73 -13.58 -16.09
N PRO A 92 -9.06 -13.61 -17.40
CA PRO A 92 -9.57 -12.43 -18.10
C PRO A 92 -10.94 -11.91 -17.61
N ARG A 93 -11.59 -12.60 -16.67
CA ARG A 93 -12.86 -12.14 -16.06
C ARG A 93 -12.65 -11.25 -14.86
N LEU A 94 -11.42 -11.16 -14.33
CA LEU A 94 -11.12 -10.34 -13.14
C LEU A 94 -11.52 -8.88 -13.35
N ALA A 95 -12.33 -8.36 -12.44
CA ALA A 95 -12.56 -6.92 -12.33
C ALA A 95 -11.42 -6.27 -11.50
N VAL A 96 -10.83 -5.19 -12.00
CA VAL A 96 -9.74 -4.48 -11.30
C VAL A 96 -10.22 -3.09 -10.91
N TYR A 97 -10.42 -2.89 -9.62
CA TYR A 97 -10.83 -1.61 -9.06
C TYR A 97 -9.60 -0.74 -8.80
N VAL A 98 -9.58 0.45 -9.39
CA VAL A 98 -8.43 1.38 -9.32
C VAL A 98 -8.90 2.82 -9.39
N HIS A 99 -8.25 3.71 -8.64
CA HIS A 99 -8.55 5.14 -8.70
C HIS A 99 -8.27 5.72 -10.09
N LYS A 100 -9.10 6.67 -10.53
CA LYS A 100 -9.04 7.30 -11.87
C LYS A 100 -7.64 7.79 -12.28
N PHE A 101 -6.84 8.28 -11.33
CA PHE A 101 -5.48 8.75 -11.62
C PHE A 101 -4.49 7.61 -11.83
N GLY A 102 -4.75 6.43 -11.26
CA GLY A 102 -3.95 5.23 -11.47
C GLY A 102 -4.30 4.46 -12.75
N ALA A 103 -5.58 4.49 -13.17
CA ALA A 103 -6.09 3.69 -14.28
C ALA A 103 -5.31 3.82 -15.60
N PRO A 104 -4.90 5.03 -16.08
CA PRO A 104 -4.12 5.15 -17.30
C PRO A 104 -2.77 4.41 -17.22
N HIS A 105 -2.17 4.33 -16.04
CA HIS A 105 -0.90 3.63 -15.82
C HIS A 105 -1.06 2.12 -15.67
N MET A 106 -2.26 1.64 -15.34
CA MET A 106 -2.57 0.21 -15.40
C MET A 106 -2.79 -0.24 -16.84
N ILE A 107 -3.40 0.60 -17.69
CA ILE A 107 -3.58 0.31 -19.12
C ILE A 107 -2.24 0.35 -19.86
N ASP A 108 -1.43 1.37 -19.60
CA ASP A 108 -0.07 1.51 -20.16
C ASP A 108 0.92 1.81 -19.03
N PRO A 109 1.62 0.77 -18.52
CA PRO A 109 2.57 0.93 -17.43
C PRO A 109 3.91 1.57 -17.83
N SER A 110 4.12 1.96 -19.08
CA SER A 110 5.41 2.44 -19.60
C SER A 110 5.96 3.63 -18.80
N LYS A 111 5.12 4.61 -18.47
CA LYS A 111 5.52 5.78 -17.68
C LYS A 111 5.82 5.43 -16.21
N LEU A 112 5.02 4.53 -15.63
CA LEU A 112 5.24 4.01 -14.26
C LEU A 112 6.58 3.28 -14.20
N LEU A 113 6.82 2.36 -15.14
CA LEU A 113 8.07 1.59 -15.22
C LEU A 113 9.28 2.50 -15.49
N ALA A 114 9.18 3.48 -16.37
CA ALA A 114 10.23 4.45 -16.62
C ALA A 114 10.54 5.31 -15.37
N SER A 115 9.53 5.62 -14.55
CA SER A 115 9.72 6.30 -13.26
C SER A 115 10.43 5.39 -12.25
N ALA A 116 9.95 4.17 -12.11
CA ALA A 116 10.55 3.17 -11.21
C ALA A 116 11.99 2.83 -11.61
N GLN A 117 12.29 2.71 -12.90
CA GLN A 117 13.66 2.44 -13.39
C GLN A 117 14.69 3.51 -12.96
N ARG A 118 14.26 4.75 -12.77
CA ARG A 118 15.15 5.80 -12.23
C ARG A 118 15.47 5.61 -10.75
N LEU A 119 14.54 5.00 -10.00
CA LEU A 119 14.71 4.74 -8.56
C LEU A 119 15.48 3.44 -8.32
N TRP A 120 15.29 2.45 -9.18
CA TRP A 120 15.94 1.13 -9.10
C TRP A 120 16.61 0.76 -10.43
N PRO A 121 17.71 1.44 -10.81
CA PRO A 121 18.33 1.29 -12.14
C PRO A 121 18.82 -0.14 -12.44
N HIS A 122 19.17 -0.91 -11.42
CA HIS A 122 19.70 -2.27 -11.56
C HIS A 122 18.81 -3.36 -10.99
N ASP A 123 17.86 -3.02 -10.11
CA ASP A 123 17.11 -3.97 -9.30
C ASP A 123 15.62 -4.03 -9.63
N LEU A 124 15.11 -3.16 -10.50
CA LEU A 124 13.68 -3.04 -10.77
C LEU A 124 13.02 -4.41 -11.06
N ARG A 125 13.60 -5.18 -11.99
CA ARG A 125 13.05 -6.47 -12.37
C ARG A 125 13.19 -7.52 -11.27
N ARG A 126 14.28 -7.50 -10.51
CA ARG A 126 14.49 -8.40 -9.38
C ARG A 126 13.51 -8.14 -8.25
N LEU A 127 13.26 -6.87 -7.94
CA LEU A 127 12.37 -6.46 -6.85
C LEU A 127 10.89 -6.62 -7.22
N PHE A 128 10.49 -6.20 -8.41
CA PHE A 128 9.07 -6.08 -8.76
C PHE A 128 8.61 -7.02 -9.86
N GLY A 129 9.54 -7.76 -10.50
CA GLY A 129 9.18 -8.65 -11.60
C GLY A 129 8.79 -7.88 -12.87
N GLU A 130 7.86 -8.44 -13.63
CA GLU A 130 7.28 -7.85 -14.81
C GLU A 130 5.90 -7.27 -14.45
N ALA A 131 5.67 -6.00 -14.73
CA ALA A 131 4.35 -5.38 -14.62
C ALA A 131 3.72 -5.30 -16.01
N LEU A 132 2.71 -6.12 -16.22
CA LEU A 132 1.98 -6.20 -17.48
C LEU A 132 0.81 -5.21 -17.53
N PRO A 133 0.41 -4.73 -18.74
CA PRO A 133 -0.78 -3.91 -18.90
C PRO A 133 -2.05 -4.67 -18.50
N VAL A 134 -3.04 -3.94 -18.02
CA VAL A 134 -4.39 -4.44 -17.74
C VAL A 134 -5.32 -3.94 -18.85
N PRO A 135 -6.08 -4.82 -19.53
CA PRO A 135 -7.06 -4.39 -20.52
C PRO A 135 -8.09 -3.42 -19.92
N ALA A 136 -8.45 -2.38 -20.67
CA ALA A 136 -9.35 -1.32 -20.18
C ALA A 136 -10.72 -1.87 -19.75
N GLU A 137 -11.22 -2.91 -20.40
CA GLU A 137 -12.48 -3.60 -20.10
C GLU A 137 -12.49 -4.27 -18.72
N ASN A 138 -11.33 -4.63 -18.18
CA ASN A 138 -11.21 -5.18 -16.83
C ASN A 138 -11.26 -4.10 -15.74
N LEU A 139 -10.96 -2.84 -16.08
CA LEU A 139 -10.89 -1.77 -15.07
C LEU A 139 -12.27 -1.31 -14.60
N ARG A 140 -12.37 -1.05 -13.32
CA ARG A 140 -13.49 -0.39 -12.64
C ARG A 140 -12.94 0.85 -11.96
N ILE A 141 -13.24 1.99 -12.55
CA ILE A 141 -12.65 3.28 -12.16
C ILE A 141 -13.32 3.78 -10.88
N LEU A 142 -12.50 4.16 -9.91
CA LEU A 142 -12.91 4.74 -8.65
C LEU A 142 -12.56 6.24 -8.60
N ASP A 143 -13.42 7.01 -7.93
CA ASP A 143 -13.20 8.43 -7.66
C ASP A 143 -13.13 8.73 -6.15
N GLY A 144 -13.64 7.79 -5.34
CA GLY A 144 -13.89 7.92 -3.90
C GLY A 144 -15.35 8.27 -3.61
N GLY A 145 -15.93 7.60 -2.60
CA GLY A 145 -17.34 7.72 -2.23
C GLY A 145 -18.23 6.58 -2.75
N GLU A 146 -17.69 5.66 -3.55
CA GLU A 146 -18.42 4.47 -4.00
C GLU A 146 -18.58 3.46 -2.86
N THR A 147 -19.63 2.63 -2.98
CA THR A 147 -19.78 1.40 -2.18
C THR A 147 -19.71 0.21 -3.11
N LEU A 148 -18.69 -0.64 -2.94
CA LEU A 148 -18.53 -1.87 -3.69
C LEU A 148 -19.31 -3.00 -3.02
N ALA A 149 -20.12 -3.72 -3.78
CA ALA A 149 -20.80 -4.93 -3.34
C ALA A 149 -19.98 -6.15 -3.82
N LEU A 150 -19.44 -6.91 -2.87
CA LEU A 150 -18.58 -8.09 -3.11
C LEU A 150 -19.20 -9.29 -2.35
N GLY A 151 -20.10 -10.02 -3.02
CA GLY A 151 -20.99 -10.95 -2.33
C GLY A 151 -21.92 -10.21 -1.37
N SER A 152 -21.99 -10.62 -0.10
CA SER A 152 -22.71 -9.88 0.95
C SER A 152 -21.90 -8.75 1.58
N ARG A 153 -20.58 -8.70 1.32
CA ARG A 153 -19.68 -7.67 1.86
C ARG A 153 -19.87 -6.35 1.11
N LYS A 154 -19.85 -5.25 1.86
CA LYS A 154 -19.91 -3.89 1.32
C LYS A 154 -18.68 -3.10 1.76
N LEU A 155 -17.92 -2.61 0.81
CA LEU A 155 -16.75 -1.78 1.06
C LEU A 155 -17.02 -0.35 0.60
N GLU A 156 -16.93 0.61 1.51
CA GLU A 156 -16.89 2.03 1.16
C GLU A 156 -15.50 2.37 0.64
N VAL A 157 -15.44 3.04 -0.50
CA VAL A 157 -14.18 3.56 -1.07
C VAL A 157 -13.97 4.98 -0.61
N VAL A 158 -12.81 5.27 -0.04
CA VAL A 158 -12.46 6.61 0.40
C VAL A 158 -11.18 7.06 -0.30
N TYR A 159 -11.23 8.22 -0.95
CA TYR A 159 -10.05 8.82 -1.54
C TYR A 159 -9.11 9.31 -0.43
N THR A 160 -7.91 8.72 -0.34
CA THR A 160 -6.92 8.96 0.72
C THR A 160 -5.54 9.29 0.16
N PRO A 161 -5.41 10.37 -0.62
CA PRO A 161 -4.13 10.81 -1.19
C PRO A 161 -3.18 11.34 -0.12
N GLY A 162 -1.91 11.53 -0.53
CA GLY A 162 -0.84 12.06 0.31
C GLY A 162 0.44 11.25 0.15
N HIS A 163 0.36 9.91 0.28
CA HIS A 163 1.41 8.99 -0.16
C HIS A 163 1.51 8.95 -1.69
N ALA A 164 0.36 8.84 -2.34
CA ALA A 164 0.24 8.90 -3.79
C ALA A 164 -1.08 9.57 -4.19
N SER A 165 -1.08 10.28 -5.33
CA SER A 165 -2.26 10.98 -5.85
C SER A 165 -3.39 10.03 -6.28
N HIS A 166 -3.10 8.76 -6.49
CA HIS A 166 -4.03 7.71 -6.90
C HIS A 166 -4.39 6.75 -5.75
N HIS A 167 -4.18 7.14 -4.48
CA HIS A 167 -4.44 6.27 -3.34
C HIS A 167 -5.89 6.32 -2.87
N VAL A 168 -6.48 5.16 -2.61
CA VAL A 168 -7.78 4.97 -1.94
C VAL A 168 -7.63 3.99 -0.78
N SER A 169 -8.52 4.10 0.19
CA SER A 169 -8.71 3.11 1.27
C SER A 169 -10.09 2.47 1.15
N TYR A 170 -10.21 1.20 1.54
CA TYR A 170 -11.48 0.47 1.53
C TYR A 170 -11.93 0.20 2.96
N PHE A 171 -13.18 0.53 3.27
CA PHE A 171 -13.75 0.37 4.61
C PHE A 171 -14.85 -0.69 4.61
N ASP A 172 -14.63 -1.76 5.34
CA ASP A 172 -15.65 -2.73 5.70
C ASP A 172 -16.28 -2.31 7.03
N GLN A 173 -17.40 -1.63 6.96
CA GLN A 173 -18.08 -1.13 8.15
C GLN A 173 -18.64 -2.27 9.02
N ALA A 174 -19.03 -3.39 8.43
CA ALA A 174 -19.56 -4.54 9.15
C ALA A 174 -18.50 -5.22 10.02
N GLU A 175 -17.27 -5.30 9.50
CA GLU A 175 -16.10 -5.86 10.22
C GLU A 175 -15.34 -4.81 11.04
N GLY A 176 -15.67 -3.52 10.88
CA GLY A 176 -14.93 -2.42 11.48
C GLY A 176 -13.47 -2.35 10.98
N LEU A 177 -13.21 -2.77 9.75
CA LEU A 177 -11.87 -2.89 9.18
C LEU A 177 -11.65 -1.89 8.04
N ALA A 178 -10.48 -1.24 8.02
CA ALA A 178 -10.05 -0.40 6.93
C ALA A 178 -8.77 -0.97 6.27
N PHE A 179 -8.81 -1.21 4.97
CA PHE A 179 -7.62 -1.51 4.16
C PHE A 179 -7.02 -0.18 3.72
N VAL A 180 -5.85 0.16 4.24
CA VAL A 180 -5.30 1.52 4.16
C VAL A 180 -4.04 1.64 3.30
N GLY A 181 -3.61 0.53 2.66
CA GLY A 181 -2.40 0.52 1.83
C GLY A 181 -1.24 1.18 2.56
N ASP A 182 -0.67 2.22 1.92
CA ASP A 182 0.48 2.96 2.45
C ASP A 182 0.13 4.28 3.14
N THR A 183 -1.18 4.62 3.19
CA THR A 183 -1.61 5.87 3.85
C THR A 183 -1.17 5.94 5.31
N THR A 184 -1.01 4.81 6.00
CA THR A 184 -0.58 4.76 7.39
C THR A 184 0.81 4.13 7.58
N GLY A 185 1.57 3.98 6.51
CA GLY A 185 2.98 3.61 6.48
C GLY A 185 3.24 2.12 6.60
N VAL A 186 4.50 1.80 6.95
CA VAL A 186 5.03 0.44 7.10
C VAL A 186 5.05 0.06 8.57
N ARG A 187 4.64 -1.17 8.88
CA ARG A 187 4.66 -1.74 10.22
C ARG A 187 5.04 -3.22 10.13
N ILE A 188 5.83 -3.72 11.07
CA ILE A 188 6.02 -5.17 11.25
C ILE A 188 4.99 -5.68 12.23
N GLU A 189 4.40 -6.83 11.95
CA GLU A 189 3.39 -7.46 12.80
C GLU A 189 3.91 -7.65 14.23
N GLY A 190 3.06 -7.33 15.22
CA GLY A 190 3.42 -7.39 16.63
C GLY A 190 4.18 -6.18 17.17
N ASN A 191 4.56 -5.22 16.30
CA ASN A 191 5.26 -4.01 16.71
C ASN A 191 4.38 -2.77 16.52
N SER A 192 4.44 -1.79 17.43
CA SER A 192 3.71 -0.52 17.33
C SER A 192 4.46 0.56 16.54
N PHE A 193 5.71 0.30 16.13
CA PHE A 193 6.50 1.25 15.38
C PHE A 193 5.98 1.36 13.93
N ALA A 194 5.34 2.48 13.60
CA ALA A 194 4.89 2.77 12.24
C ALA A 194 5.88 3.71 11.54
N MET A 195 6.40 3.31 10.39
CA MET A 195 7.42 4.04 9.66
C MET A 195 6.87 4.69 8.38
N PRO A 196 7.20 5.96 8.10
CA PRO A 196 6.83 6.59 6.84
C PRO A 196 7.52 5.92 5.64
N ALA A 197 6.74 5.65 4.59
CA ALA A 197 7.23 5.36 3.25
C ALA A 197 6.82 6.53 2.35
N THR A 198 7.80 7.33 1.94
CA THR A 198 7.56 8.59 1.22
C THR A 198 8.30 8.63 -0.11
N PRO A 199 8.07 7.65 -1.02
CA PRO A 199 8.75 7.63 -2.32
C PRO A 199 8.27 8.80 -3.20
N PRO A 200 9.14 9.35 -4.09
CA PRO A 200 8.69 10.32 -5.08
C PRO A 200 7.79 9.62 -6.13
N PRO A 201 6.91 10.35 -6.88
CA PRO A 201 6.94 11.81 -7.02
C PRO A 201 5.84 12.57 -6.26
N ASP A 202 4.85 11.91 -5.65
CA ASP A 202 3.52 12.47 -5.39
C ASP A 202 3.24 12.83 -3.92
N ILE A 203 4.28 12.85 -3.08
CA ILE A 203 4.12 13.12 -1.65
C ILE A 203 3.54 14.53 -1.41
N ASP A 204 2.47 14.59 -0.61
CA ASP A 204 1.83 15.83 -0.16
C ASP A 204 1.33 15.69 1.28
N LEU A 205 2.04 16.31 2.23
CA LEU A 205 1.77 16.14 3.66
C LEU A 205 0.46 16.78 4.11
N GLU A 206 0.09 17.93 3.54
CA GLU A 206 -1.16 18.62 3.90
C GLU A 206 -2.40 17.85 3.43
N ILE A 207 -2.30 17.25 2.25
CA ILE A 207 -3.36 16.38 1.73
C ILE A 207 -3.38 15.09 2.56
N TRP A 208 -2.21 14.56 2.93
CA TRP A 208 -2.11 13.34 3.75
C TRP A 208 -2.75 13.50 5.13
N ASP A 209 -2.58 14.68 5.77
CA ASP A 209 -3.26 15.01 7.03
C ASP A 209 -4.80 14.95 6.91
N LYS A 210 -5.35 15.38 5.76
CA LYS A 210 -6.80 15.25 5.49
C LYS A 210 -7.21 13.79 5.31
N SER A 211 -6.37 12.96 4.72
CA SER A 211 -6.60 11.53 4.58
C SER A 211 -6.63 10.82 5.93
N PHE A 212 -5.76 11.19 6.87
CA PHE A 212 -5.84 10.68 8.26
C PHE A 212 -7.15 11.04 8.92
N ALA A 213 -7.59 12.29 8.78
CA ALA A 213 -8.87 12.73 9.33
C ALA A 213 -10.05 11.93 8.74
N ALA A 214 -10.04 11.71 7.43
CA ALA A 214 -11.07 10.94 6.74
C ALA A 214 -11.12 9.46 7.19
N ILE A 215 -9.97 8.84 7.47
CA ILE A 215 -9.90 7.49 8.03
C ILE A 215 -10.47 7.47 9.45
N LEU A 216 -10.03 8.40 10.30
CA LEU A 216 -10.44 8.45 11.72
C LEU A 216 -11.92 8.77 11.90
N GLU A 217 -12.52 9.59 11.01
CA GLU A 217 -13.96 9.91 11.01
C GLU A 217 -14.82 8.64 10.88
N ARG A 218 -14.33 7.62 10.15
CA ARG A 218 -15.02 6.34 9.96
C ARG A 218 -14.88 5.37 11.14
N LYS A 219 -14.04 5.71 12.12
CA LYS A 219 -13.85 4.97 13.37
C LYS A 219 -13.62 3.47 13.15
N PRO A 220 -12.69 3.07 12.29
CA PRO A 220 -12.39 1.65 12.12
C PRO A 220 -11.92 1.06 13.46
N ALA A 221 -12.32 -0.17 13.76
CA ALA A 221 -11.82 -0.91 14.92
C ALA A 221 -10.40 -1.42 14.68
N ARG A 222 -10.06 -1.69 13.40
CA ARG A 222 -8.74 -2.16 12.98
C ARG A 222 -8.35 -1.57 11.63
N LEU A 223 -7.04 -1.48 11.38
CA LEU A 223 -6.48 -1.23 10.06
C LEU A 223 -5.87 -2.53 9.52
N PHE A 224 -5.90 -2.69 8.21
CA PHE A 224 -5.07 -3.64 7.48
C PHE A 224 -4.10 -2.85 6.59
N LEU A 225 -2.81 -3.02 6.85
CA LEU A 225 -1.72 -2.41 6.10
C LEU A 225 -1.15 -3.44 5.14
N THR A 226 -0.90 -3.04 3.90
CA THR A 226 -0.17 -3.87 2.94
C THR A 226 1.27 -4.12 3.43
N HIS A 227 1.87 -3.15 4.15
CA HIS A 227 3.16 -3.26 4.85
C HIS A 227 3.04 -3.09 6.38
N TYR A 228 2.69 -3.99 7.24
CA TYR A 228 2.21 -5.35 7.14
C TYR A 228 1.10 -5.59 8.16
N GLY A 229 -0.01 -6.21 7.69
CA GLY A 229 -1.00 -6.85 8.56
C GLY A 229 -1.88 -5.91 9.38
N TYR A 230 -2.40 -6.43 10.49
CA TYR A 230 -3.41 -5.73 11.29
C TYR A 230 -2.82 -4.76 12.32
N SER A 231 -3.51 -3.63 12.53
CA SER A 231 -3.32 -2.72 13.67
C SER A 231 -4.63 -2.54 14.42
N ASP A 232 -4.65 -2.90 15.71
CA ASP A 232 -5.87 -2.91 16.55
C ASP A 232 -6.17 -1.56 17.20
N ASN A 233 -5.25 -0.59 17.12
CA ASN A 233 -5.39 0.78 17.65
C ASN A 233 -5.24 1.84 16.56
N PRO A 234 -6.23 1.99 15.65
CA PRO A 234 -6.11 2.89 14.49
C PRO A 234 -5.75 4.33 14.85
N ALA A 235 -6.37 4.89 15.89
CA ALA A 235 -6.15 6.28 16.29
C ALA A 235 -4.71 6.51 16.81
N GLU A 236 -4.20 5.63 17.65
CA GLU A 236 -2.84 5.69 18.17
C GLU A 236 -1.83 5.46 17.03
N HIS A 237 -2.07 4.44 16.18
CA HIS A 237 -1.21 4.14 15.04
C HIS A 237 -1.07 5.35 14.11
N ILE A 238 -2.19 5.96 13.72
CA ILE A 238 -2.20 7.13 12.83
C ILE A 238 -1.53 8.33 13.50
N LEU A 239 -1.77 8.56 14.79
CA LEU A 239 -1.11 9.65 15.53
C LEU A 239 0.41 9.50 15.51
N LEU A 240 0.92 8.34 15.92
CA LEU A 240 2.37 8.06 15.97
C LEU A 240 3.02 8.11 14.59
N PHE A 241 2.32 7.59 13.57
CA PHE A 241 2.76 7.67 12.19
C PHE A 241 2.85 9.12 11.71
N ARG A 242 1.78 9.91 11.90
CA ARG A 242 1.70 11.32 11.51
C ARG A 242 2.81 12.15 12.15
N GLU A 243 3.02 11.99 13.47
CA GLU A 243 4.09 12.69 14.19
C GLU A 243 5.46 12.36 13.60
N ARG A 244 5.73 11.10 13.27
CA ARG A 244 6.99 10.68 12.66
C ARG A 244 7.14 11.21 11.23
N LEU A 245 6.08 11.18 10.44
CA LEU A 245 6.07 11.73 9.08
C LEU A 245 6.47 13.21 9.07
N HIS A 246 5.82 14.03 9.92
CA HIS A 246 6.13 15.45 10.03
C HIS A 246 7.53 15.69 10.60
N ARG A 247 7.97 14.90 11.57
CA ARG A 247 9.33 14.97 12.10
C ARG A 247 10.39 14.64 11.04
N TRP A 248 10.16 13.63 10.21
CA TRP A 248 11.08 13.31 9.12
C TRP A 248 11.10 14.38 8.04
N ALA A 249 9.97 15.02 7.77
CA ALA A 249 9.91 16.18 6.87
C ALA A 249 10.70 17.37 7.42
N ALA A 250 10.55 17.68 8.73
CA ALA A 250 11.32 18.73 9.39
C ALA A 250 12.82 18.43 9.40
N LEU A 251 13.21 17.19 9.70
CA LEU A 251 14.59 16.72 9.62
C LEU A 251 15.16 16.88 8.20
N THR A 252 14.39 16.51 7.19
CA THR A 252 14.80 16.67 5.79
C THR A 252 15.03 18.14 5.45
N ALA A 253 14.14 19.04 5.88
CA ALA A 253 14.27 20.47 5.66
C ALA A 253 15.55 21.04 6.31
N GLU A 254 15.85 20.63 7.54
CA GLU A 254 17.08 21.04 8.25
C GLU A 254 18.35 20.54 7.55
N ILE A 255 18.36 19.25 7.16
CA ILE A 255 19.48 18.63 6.45
C ILE A 255 19.71 19.32 5.10
N LEU A 256 18.66 19.60 4.31
CA LEU A 256 18.79 20.28 3.02
C LEU A 256 19.35 21.70 3.15
N ARG A 257 19.15 22.35 4.31
CA ARG A 257 19.69 23.69 4.58
C ARG A 257 21.18 23.66 4.93
N THR A 258 21.68 22.58 5.50
CA THR A 258 23.03 22.48 6.09
C THR A 258 23.99 21.59 5.29
N ALA A 259 23.48 20.65 4.50
CA ALA A 259 24.31 19.73 3.73
C ALA A 259 24.94 20.41 2.50
N GLY A 260 26.17 20.00 2.17
CA GLY A 260 26.91 20.57 1.03
C GLY A 260 26.40 20.12 -0.34
N ASN A 261 25.71 18.97 -0.43
CA ASN A 261 25.12 18.41 -1.65
C ASN A 261 24.05 17.36 -1.32
N ASP A 262 23.32 16.89 -2.35
CA ASP A 262 22.22 15.94 -2.19
C ASP A 262 22.66 14.56 -1.68
N SER A 263 23.86 14.09 -2.02
CA SER A 263 24.38 12.80 -1.52
C SER A 263 24.61 12.87 -0.02
N ALA A 264 25.34 13.91 0.44
CA ALA A 264 25.59 14.12 1.86
C ALA A 264 24.27 14.32 2.65
N ALA A 265 23.28 15.00 2.06
CA ALA A 265 21.96 15.16 2.66
C ALA A 265 21.24 13.82 2.81
N MET A 266 21.25 12.97 1.79
CA MET A 266 20.64 11.65 1.84
C MET A 266 21.31 10.75 2.88
N ASP A 267 22.64 10.73 2.92
CA ASP A 267 23.42 9.93 3.89
C ASP A 267 23.09 10.37 5.34
N ALA A 268 23.03 11.69 5.59
CA ALA A 268 22.67 12.24 6.89
C ALA A 268 21.23 11.85 7.30
N PHE A 269 20.27 11.94 6.37
CA PHE A 269 18.90 11.54 6.62
C PHE A 269 18.80 10.04 6.93
N MET A 270 19.40 9.19 6.11
CA MET A 270 19.39 7.74 6.30
C MET A 270 20.02 7.35 7.64
N SER A 271 21.15 7.95 8.00
CA SER A 271 21.82 7.70 9.28
C SER A 271 20.93 8.11 10.46
N ALA A 272 20.31 9.29 10.43
CA ALA A 272 19.47 9.79 11.50
C ALA A 272 18.19 8.96 11.67
N THR A 273 17.53 8.62 10.57
CA THR A 273 16.30 7.82 10.59
C THR A 273 16.57 6.37 10.98
N TYR A 274 17.65 5.77 10.52
CA TYR A 274 18.07 4.43 10.95
C TYR A 274 18.40 4.42 12.46
N ALA A 275 19.09 5.44 12.97
CA ALA A 275 19.35 5.56 14.39
C ALA A 275 18.06 5.74 15.24
N GLU A 276 17.03 6.40 14.70
CA GLU A 276 15.71 6.44 15.34
C GLU A 276 15.08 5.04 15.37
N ILE A 277 15.05 4.33 14.24
CA ILE A 277 14.50 2.98 14.17
C ILE A 277 15.18 2.06 15.17
N SER A 278 16.51 2.07 15.23
CA SER A 278 17.32 1.23 16.10
C SER A 278 17.15 1.50 17.61
N LYS A 279 16.57 2.64 17.99
CA LYS A 279 16.19 2.90 19.39
C LYS A 279 14.93 2.16 19.83
N HIS A 280 14.09 1.80 18.86
CA HIS A 280 12.79 1.17 19.12
C HIS A 280 12.79 -0.31 18.79
N LEU A 281 13.73 -0.80 17.97
CA LEU A 281 13.71 -2.13 17.40
C LEU A 281 15.06 -2.82 17.51
N PRO A 282 15.08 -4.17 17.65
CA PRO A 282 16.31 -4.96 17.47
C PRO A 282 16.90 -4.76 16.07
N ALA A 283 18.20 -4.96 15.92
CA ALA A 283 18.91 -4.69 14.66
C ALA A 283 18.33 -5.40 13.43
N ASN A 284 17.95 -6.68 13.56
CA ASN A 284 17.34 -7.45 12.47
C ASN A 284 15.98 -6.88 12.03
N GLU A 285 15.18 -6.36 12.96
CA GLU A 285 13.91 -5.69 12.65
C GLU A 285 14.16 -4.29 12.08
N ALA A 286 15.12 -3.54 12.63
CA ALA A 286 15.49 -2.24 12.10
C ALA A 286 15.93 -2.32 10.63
N ASP A 287 16.74 -3.33 10.27
CA ASP A 287 17.13 -3.60 8.88
C ASP A 287 15.94 -3.95 8.00
N HIS A 288 14.99 -4.72 8.53
CA HIS A 288 13.77 -5.07 7.81
C HIS A 288 12.92 -3.83 7.52
N TYR A 289 12.70 -2.96 8.50
CA TYR A 289 11.97 -1.70 8.31
C TYR A 289 12.68 -0.78 7.32
N ALA A 290 13.99 -0.59 7.46
CA ALA A 290 14.78 0.25 6.57
C ALA A 290 14.71 -0.24 5.11
N PHE A 291 14.67 -1.56 4.91
CA PHE A 291 14.48 -2.16 3.60
C PHE A 291 13.05 -1.93 3.07
N SER A 292 12.02 -2.23 3.87
CA SER A 292 10.62 -2.21 3.44
C SER A 292 10.14 -0.82 3.04
N ALA A 293 10.54 0.23 3.76
CA ALA A 293 10.13 1.59 3.43
C ALA A 293 11.11 2.35 2.53
N GLY A 294 12.30 1.81 2.28
CA GLY A 294 13.31 2.44 1.44
C GLY A 294 13.71 3.84 1.95
N LEU A 295 14.61 3.92 2.94
CA LEU A 295 14.97 5.21 3.56
C LEU A 295 15.50 6.24 2.55
N ASN A 296 16.27 5.80 1.57
CA ASN A 296 16.75 6.64 0.47
C ASN A 296 15.60 7.22 -0.38
N LEU A 297 14.58 6.41 -0.64
CA LEU A 297 13.39 6.84 -1.39
C LEU A 297 12.55 7.81 -0.57
N SER A 298 12.47 7.58 0.74
CA SER A 298 11.80 8.48 1.67
C SER A 298 12.47 9.86 1.70
N PHE A 299 13.80 9.90 1.72
CA PHE A 299 14.53 11.17 1.55
C PHE A 299 14.20 11.85 0.21
N LEU A 300 14.27 11.12 -0.90
CA LEU A 300 14.03 11.67 -2.24
C LEU A 300 12.63 12.28 -2.37
N GLY A 301 11.60 11.62 -1.84
CA GLY A 301 10.23 12.11 -1.88
C GLY A 301 10.03 13.33 -1.01
N LEU A 302 10.49 13.32 0.24
CA LEU A 302 10.40 14.48 1.15
C LEU A 302 11.21 15.67 0.63
N ALA A 303 12.43 15.45 0.12
CA ALA A 303 13.25 16.51 -0.45
C ALA A 303 12.58 17.15 -1.68
N ARG A 304 11.98 16.32 -2.57
CA ARG A 304 11.20 16.81 -3.70
C ARG A 304 9.97 17.61 -3.27
N TYR A 305 9.21 17.11 -2.30
CA TYR A 305 8.04 17.80 -1.73
C TYR A 305 8.43 19.18 -1.20
N LEU A 306 9.48 19.25 -0.38
CA LEU A 306 9.95 20.50 0.23
C LEU A 306 10.45 21.51 -0.83
N ARG A 307 11.16 21.05 -1.87
CA ARG A 307 11.66 21.91 -2.95
C ARG A 307 10.58 22.46 -3.86
N LYS A 308 9.44 21.77 -3.97
CA LYS A 308 8.31 22.27 -4.77
C LYS A 308 7.49 23.36 -4.07
N ARG A 309 7.65 23.50 -2.75
CA ARG A 309 6.92 24.52 -1.98
C ARG A 309 7.61 25.87 -2.16
N PRO A 310 6.84 26.95 -2.44
CA PRO A 310 7.41 28.28 -2.36
C PRO A 310 7.94 28.49 -0.93
N ALA A 311 9.15 29.04 -0.82
CA ALA A 311 9.70 29.40 0.50
C ALA A 311 8.62 30.19 1.24
N ALA A 312 8.21 29.68 2.42
CA ALA A 312 7.31 30.45 3.26
C ALA A 312 7.95 31.82 3.47
N ALA A 313 7.27 32.87 3.00
CA ALA A 313 7.73 34.23 3.21
C ALA A 313 7.98 34.34 4.72
N SER A 314 9.23 34.56 5.10
CA SER A 314 9.63 34.81 6.47
C SER A 314 8.85 36.03 6.95
N SER A 315 7.72 35.79 7.63
CA SER A 315 7.05 36.81 8.40
C SER A 315 7.91 37.08 9.63
N VAL A 316 8.98 37.83 9.41
CA VAL A 316 9.63 38.59 10.49
C VAL A 316 8.71 39.79 10.77
N GLN A 317 7.96 39.71 11.83
CA GLN A 317 7.50 40.88 12.58
C GLN A 317 7.86 40.69 14.04
#